data_667190d9fbe1d31d80aa0a24782c1c9c
#
_entry.id   667190d9fbe1d31d80aa0a24782c1c9c
#
_cell.length_a   1.000
_cell.length_b   1.000
_cell.length_c   1.000
_cell.angle_alpha   90.00
_cell.angle_beta   90.00
_cell.angle_gamma   90.00
#
_symmetry.space_group_name_H-M   'P 1'
#
loop_
_entity.id
_entity.type
_entity.pdbx_description
1 polymer ?
#
loop_
_entity_poly.entity_id
_entity_poly.type
_entity_poly.pdbx_seq_one_letter_code
_entity_poly.pdbx_strand_id
1 'polypeptide(L)'
;MKTLKLVPQKTNLQFIPKRFIAYVISAVLAVASLGLFFTQGLNYGIDFRGGIVLEVRTEMPPSVEELRAEMGQLGLGDVSIQQLGGADEGTDGYDVFIRVETQPGGDEAQEIAKDKVKARLTDLYGTPFDLKPSILFDDLTTPEKNEMVESSIHYVSEGKVYTGFSVRREEVVGPKVSGELIENGTKAVGFAILAVLFYIWMRFEWQFGVGAVVALVHDVLLTIGFFSITQLEFNLSIIAAILTIVGYSLNDTVVVYDRVRENLRRYRKIPLPELFNTCINETLSRTVMTSVTTLLALFALYFLGGSVL
;
A
#
# COMPACT_ATOMS: atom_id res chain seq x y z
N MET A 1 -36.20 4.02 16.03
CA MET A 1 -35.25 3.96 14.90
C MET A 1 -35.08 2.51 14.45
N LYS A 2 -35.31 2.20 13.18
CA LYS A 2 -35.03 0.86 12.64
C LYS A 2 -33.50 0.74 12.48
N THR A 3 -32.85 -0.02 13.35
CA THR A 3 -31.42 -0.32 13.21
C THR A 3 -31.22 -1.17 11.94
N LEU A 4 -30.31 -0.75 11.07
CA LEU A 4 -29.92 -1.49 9.87
C LEU A 4 -29.24 -2.78 10.35
N LYS A 5 -29.88 -3.93 10.13
CA LYS A 5 -29.33 -5.24 10.46
C LYS A 5 -28.83 -5.89 9.19
N LEU A 6 -27.54 -5.78 8.89
CA LEU A 6 -26.90 -6.42 7.73
C LEU A 6 -26.93 -7.95 7.85
N VAL A 7 -26.85 -8.47 9.06
CA VAL A 7 -26.90 -9.91 9.34
C VAL A 7 -27.99 -10.19 10.36
N PRO A 8 -28.82 -11.22 10.18
CA PRO A 8 -29.79 -11.65 11.18
C PRO A 8 -29.11 -11.94 12.52
N GLN A 9 -29.76 -11.59 13.63
CA GLN A 9 -29.22 -11.84 14.99
C GLN A 9 -29.05 -13.33 15.32
N LYS A 10 -29.77 -14.20 14.61
CA LYS A 10 -29.66 -15.67 14.73
C LYS A 10 -29.38 -16.22 13.36
N THR A 11 -28.16 -16.66 13.12
CA THR A 11 -27.73 -17.40 11.94
C THR A 11 -27.48 -18.85 12.35
N ASN A 12 -27.66 -19.78 11.41
CA ASN A 12 -27.36 -21.19 11.61
C ASN A 12 -26.60 -21.73 10.40
N LEU A 13 -25.49 -21.04 10.08
CA LEU A 13 -24.62 -21.43 8.99
C LEU A 13 -23.70 -22.57 9.44
N GLN A 14 -23.53 -23.57 8.60
CA GLN A 14 -22.70 -24.74 8.90
C GLN A 14 -21.26 -24.52 8.42
N PHE A 15 -20.42 -23.90 9.28
CA PHE A 15 -19.01 -23.62 8.99
C PHE A 15 -18.12 -24.85 9.23
N ILE A 16 -18.26 -25.49 10.37
CA ILE A 16 -17.38 -26.56 10.82
C ILE A 16 -17.40 -27.81 9.94
N PRO A 17 -18.53 -28.26 9.38
CA PRO A 17 -18.53 -29.36 8.43
C PRO A 17 -17.69 -29.10 7.17
N LYS A 18 -17.58 -27.82 6.75
CA LYS A 18 -16.84 -27.41 5.55
C LYS A 18 -15.37 -27.04 5.85
N ARG A 19 -14.88 -27.22 7.08
CA ARG A 19 -13.53 -26.80 7.53
C ARG A 19 -12.40 -27.35 6.65
N PHE A 20 -12.53 -28.60 6.16
CA PHE A 20 -11.48 -29.21 5.34
C PHE A 20 -11.30 -28.49 4.01
N ILE A 21 -12.39 -27.98 3.40
CA ILE A 21 -12.31 -27.18 2.19
C ILE A 21 -11.56 -25.88 2.48
N ALA A 22 -11.87 -25.20 3.59
CA ALA A 22 -11.18 -24.00 4.01
C ALA A 22 -9.69 -24.27 4.29
N TYR A 23 -9.35 -25.37 4.97
CA TYR A 23 -7.96 -25.73 5.24
C TYR A 23 -7.17 -26.00 3.96
N VAL A 24 -7.75 -26.71 2.98
CA VAL A 24 -7.09 -26.98 1.71
C VAL A 24 -6.86 -25.68 0.94
N ILE A 25 -7.87 -24.82 0.84
CA ILE A 25 -7.73 -23.51 0.16
C ILE A 25 -6.64 -22.66 0.83
N SER A 26 -6.69 -22.52 2.17
CA SER A 26 -5.70 -21.78 2.95
C SER A 26 -4.29 -22.34 2.77
N ALA A 27 -4.13 -23.65 2.81
CA ALA A 27 -2.83 -24.30 2.64
C ALA A 27 -2.28 -24.06 1.22
N VAL A 28 -3.11 -24.21 0.19
CA VAL A 28 -2.73 -23.95 -1.21
C VAL A 28 -2.30 -22.50 -1.38
N LEU A 29 -3.09 -21.54 -0.87
CA LEU A 29 -2.76 -20.11 -0.95
C LEU A 29 -1.47 -19.78 -0.20
N ALA A 30 -1.27 -20.32 1.00
CA ALA A 30 -0.04 -20.10 1.78
C ALA A 30 1.20 -20.67 1.08
N VAL A 31 1.10 -21.89 0.53
CA VAL A 31 2.19 -22.50 -0.24
C VAL A 31 2.47 -21.73 -1.53
N ALA A 32 1.41 -21.29 -2.24
CA ALA A 32 1.56 -20.46 -3.43
C ALA A 32 2.23 -19.12 -3.10
N SER A 33 1.83 -18.46 -1.99
CA SER A 33 2.45 -17.21 -1.53
C SER A 33 3.92 -17.38 -1.22
N LEU A 34 4.30 -18.47 -0.54
CA LEU A 34 5.71 -18.79 -0.28
C LEU A 34 6.46 -19.08 -1.60
N GLY A 35 5.86 -19.85 -2.50
CA GLY A 35 6.45 -20.12 -3.82
C GLY A 35 6.71 -18.83 -4.60
N LEU A 36 5.74 -17.92 -4.66
CA LEU A 36 5.88 -16.62 -5.31
C LEU A 36 6.98 -15.77 -4.66
N PHE A 37 7.00 -15.71 -3.33
CA PHE A 37 8.04 -14.97 -2.61
C PHE A 37 9.46 -15.47 -2.92
N PHE A 38 9.68 -16.78 -2.99
CA PHE A 38 11.00 -17.34 -3.30
C PHE A 38 11.37 -17.30 -4.79
N THR A 39 10.40 -17.24 -5.70
CA THR A 39 10.65 -17.22 -7.15
C THR A 39 10.70 -15.81 -7.73
N GLN A 40 9.78 -14.95 -7.34
CA GLN A 40 9.67 -13.57 -7.84
C GLN A 40 10.21 -12.52 -6.87
N GLY A 41 10.24 -12.83 -5.56
CA GLY A 41 10.62 -11.88 -4.52
C GLY A 41 9.61 -10.75 -4.32
N LEU A 42 10.05 -9.69 -3.66
CA LEU A 42 9.31 -8.45 -3.48
C LEU A 42 9.99 -7.32 -4.26
N ASN A 43 9.20 -6.43 -4.80
CA ASN A 43 9.69 -5.19 -5.39
C ASN A 43 9.95 -4.16 -4.28
N TYR A 44 11.15 -4.18 -3.72
CA TYR A 44 11.51 -3.27 -2.62
C TYR A 44 11.60 -1.83 -3.09
N GLY A 45 10.96 -0.93 -2.33
CA GLY A 45 11.01 0.52 -2.51
C GLY A 45 12.36 1.13 -2.15
N ILE A 46 12.47 2.44 -2.38
CA ILE A 46 13.69 3.20 -2.08
C ILE A 46 14.02 3.25 -0.60
N ASP A 47 13.05 3.05 0.29
CA ASP A 47 13.29 2.95 1.74
C ASP A 47 14.29 1.83 2.07
N PHE A 48 14.28 0.74 1.27
CA PHE A 48 15.13 -0.43 1.47
C PHE A 48 16.34 -0.50 0.53
N ARG A 49 16.21 0.02 -0.69
CA ARG A 49 17.27 -0.03 -1.69
C ARG A 49 18.06 1.28 -1.78
N GLY A 50 17.51 2.35 -1.23
CA GLY A 50 17.94 3.71 -1.54
C GLY A 50 17.59 4.10 -2.97
N GLY A 51 17.97 5.30 -3.37
CA GLY A 51 17.76 5.81 -4.71
C GLY A 51 16.87 7.05 -4.73
N ILE A 52 16.35 7.36 -5.92
CA ILE A 52 15.55 8.55 -6.19
C ILE A 52 14.23 8.11 -6.78
N VAL A 53 13.16 8.69 -6.32
CA VAL A 53 11.81 8.57 -6.90
C VAL A 53 11.34 9.97 -7.29
N LEU A 54 10.94 10.10 -8.54
CA LEU A 54 10.28 11.27 -9.07
C LEU A 54 8.95 10.84 -9.69
N GLU A 55 7.85 11.38 -9.19
CA GLU A 55 6.55 11.30 -9.84
C GLU A 55 6.28 12.62 -10.53
N VAL A 56 6.16 12.57 -11.83
CA VAL A 56 5.97 13.76 -12.64
C VAL A 56 4.68 13.65 -13.44
N ARG A 57 3.95 14.74 -13.55
CA ARG A 57 2.79 14.85 -14.42
C ARG A 57 3.15 15.63 -15.66
N THR A 58 2.85 15.07 -16.82
CA THR A 58 3.00 15.69 -18.13
C THR A 58 1.62 15.91 -18.75
N GLU A 59 1.43 17.00 -19.50
CA GLU A 59 0.16 17.26 -20.21
C GLU A 59 -0.02 16.37 -21.44
N MET A 60 1.09 15.98 -22.08
CA MET A 60 1.07 15.08 -23.23
C MET A 60 1.41 13.65 -22.81
N PRO A 61 0.87 12.63 -23.52
CA PRO A 61 1.20 11.24 -23.24
C PRO A 61 2.72 11.04 -23.39
N PRO A 62 3.41 10.64 -22.31
CA PRO A 62 4.84 10.44 -22.35
C PRO A 62 5.17 9.15 -23.11
N SER A 63 6.17 9.20 -23.98
CA SER A 63 6.77 7.98 -24.52
C SER A 63 7.68 7.36 -23.48
N VAL A 64 7.22 6.29 -22.83
CA VAL A 64 8.02 5.56 -21.83
C VAL A 64 9.32 5.02 -22.43
N GLU A 65 9.31 4.63 -23.71
CA GLU A 65 10.49 4.13 -24.40
C GLU A 65 11.51 5.25 -24.64
N GLU A 66 11.06 6.42 -25.06
CA GLU A 66 11.92 7.60 -25.26
C GLU A 66 12.50 8.06 -23.93
N LEU A 67 11.67 8.20 -22.89
CA LEU A 67 12.14 8.54 -21.55
C LEU A 67 13.17 7.55 -21.03
N ARG A 68 12.98 6.25 -21.24
CA ARG A 68 13.95 5.23 -20.83
C ARG A 68 15.27 5.37 -21.60
N ALA A 69 15.22 5.65 -22.89
CA ALA A 69 16.41 5.87 -23.71
C ALA A 69 17.17 7.11 -23.23
N GLU A 70 16.46 8.19 -22.97
CA GLU A 70 17.03 9.47 -22.53
C GLU A 70 17.63 9.39 -21.10
N MET A 71 16.92 8.75 -20.17
CA MET A 71 17.42 8.55 -18.82
C MET A 71 18.61 7.58 -18.80
N GLY A 72 18.61 6.58 -19.69
CA GLY A 72 19.74 5.65 -19.85
C GLY A 72 21.04 6.32 -20.25
N GLN A 73 20.97 7.42 -21.01
CA GLN A 73 22.17 8.20 -21.42
C GLN A 73 22.82 8.97 -20.26
N LEU A 74 22.10 9.18 -19.15
CA LEU A 74 22.63 9.90 -17.99
C LEU A 74 23.65 9.10 -17.17
N GLY A 75 23.79 7.79 -17.43
CA GLY A 75 24.74 6.94 -16.74
C GLY A 75 24.43 6.74 -15.26
N LEU A 76 23.15 6.75 -14.89
CA LEU A 76 22.67 6.68 -13.50
C LEU A 76 22.32 5.26 -13.02
N GLY A 77 22.84 4.23 -13.69
CA GLY A 77 22.53 2.83 -13.37
C GLY A 77 21.16 2.41 -13.88
N ASP A 78 20.46 1.57 -13.12
CA ASP A 78 19.14 1.09 -13.48
C ASP A 78 18.09 2.17 -13.26
N VAL A 79 17.32 2.47 -14.32
CA VAL A 79 16.23 3.45 -14.29
C VAL A 79 14.93 2.75 -14.68
N SER A 80 14.03 2.65 -13.72
CA SER A 80 12.69 2.11 -13.93
C SER A 80 11.71 3.25 -14.20
N ILE A 81 10.96 3.15 -15.29
CA ILE A 81 9.96 4.16 -15.67
C ILE A 81 8.63 3.45 -15.89
N GLN A 82 7.59 3.94 -15.21
CA GLN A 82 6.24 3.41 -15.29
C GLN A 82 5.24 4.56 -15.48
N GLN A 83 4.27 4.38 -16.35
CA GLN A 83 3.13 5.28 -16.45
C GLN A 83 2.07 4.84 -15.44
N LEU A 84 1.66 5.77 -14.56
CA LEU A 84 0.71 5.52 -13.46
C LEU A 84 -0.73 5.89 -13.83
N GLY A 85 -1.13 5.79 -15.05
CA GLY A 85 -2.49 6.09 -15.51
C GLY A 85 -2.49 6.83 -16.83
N GLY A 86 -3.66 6.90 -17.45
CA GLY A 86 -3.93 7.74 -18.61
C GLY A 86 -4.73 8.95 -18.17
N ALA A 87 -4.92 9.92 -19.07
CA ALA A 87 -5.89 10.98 -18.87
C ALA A 87 -7.29 10.32 -18.80
N ASP A 88 -7.76 10.02 -17.59
CA ASP A 88 -9.16 9.72 -17.36
C ASP A 88 -9.98 11.00 -17.58
N GLU A 89 -11.25 10.84 -18.01
CA GLU A 89 -12.17 11.97 -18.20
C GLU A 89 -12.24 12.80 -16.92
N GLY A 90 -11.46 13.89 -16.87
CA GLY A 90 -11.40 14.83 -15.73
C GLY A 90 -10.04 15.02 -15.07
N THR A 91 -8.97 14.33 -15.51
CA THR A 91 -7.59 14.60 -15.07
C THR A 91 -6.77 15.16 -16.24
N ASP A 92 -6.34 16.42 -16.11
CA ASP A 92 -5.48 17.07 -17.09
C ASP A 92 -4.04 16.55 -16.93
N GLY A 93 -3.67 15.47 -17.66
CA GLY A 93 -2.29 15.01 -17.78
C GLY A 93 -2.04 13.52 -17.47
N TYR A 94 -0.80 13.12 -17.65
CA TYR A 94 -0.31 11.75 -17.51
C TYR A 94 0.72 11.70 -16.39
N ASP A 95 0.53 10.79 -15.43
CA ASP A 95 1.49 10.61 -14.34
C ASP A 95 2.55 9.57 -14.74
N VAL A 96 3.81 9.93 -14.55
CA VAL A 96 4.98 9.10 -14.81
C VAL A 96 5.78 8.94 -13.53
N PHE A 97 6.04 7.70 -13.17
CA PHE A 97 6.89 7.33 -12.06
C PHE A 97 8.28 6.97 -12.58
N ILE A 98 9.29 7.71 -12.12
CA ILE A 98 10.69 7.51 -12.48
C ILE A 98 11.43 7.14 -11.22
N ARG A 99 12.06 5.97 -11.24
CA ARG A 99 12.91 5.49 -10.15
C ARG A 99 14.32 5.29 -10.66
N VAL A 100 15.29 5.86 -9.94
CA VAL A 100 16.70 5.76 -10.22
C VAL A 100 17.39 5.01 -9.10
N GLU A 101 18.28 4.09 -9.46
CA GLU A 101 19.07 3.31 -8.51
C GLU A 101 19.98 4.20 -7.65
N THR A 102 20.33 3.69 -6.47
CA THR A 102 21.27 4.33 -5.55
C THR A 102 22.62 4.61 -6.23
N GLN A 103 23.04 5.87 -6.16
CA GLN A 103 24.32 6.29 -6.75
C GLN A 103 25.48 6.05 -5.78
N PRO A 104 26.64 5.58 -6.28
CA PRO A 104 27.85 5.54 -5.46
C PRO A 104 28.36 6.95 -5.17
N GLY A 105 28.62 7.25 -3.90
CA GLY A 105 29.11 8.57 -3.47
C GLY A 105 28.28 9.23 -2.37
N GLY A 106 27.28 8.51 -1.83
CA GLY A 106 26.49 8.99 -0.69
C GLY A 106 25.37 9.94 -1.07
N ASP A 107 24.91 10.72 -0.09
CA ASP A 107 23.70 11.56 -0.25
C ASP A 107 23.91 12.68 -1.28
N GLU A 108 25.11 13.25 -1.37
CA GLU A 108 25.44 14.27 -2.36
C GLU A 108 25.35 13.77 -3.80
N ALA A 109 25.77 12.52 -4.03
CA ALA A 109 25.66 11.89 -5.35
C ALA A 109 24.20 11.65 -5.75
N GLN A 110 23.31 11.35 -4.78
CA GLN A 110 21.87 11.23 -5.03
C GLN A 110 21.26 12.57 -5.47
N GLU A 111 21.61 13.67 -4.78
CA GLU A 111 21.12 14.98 -5.15
C GLU A 111 21.59 15.41 -6.56
N ILE A 112 22.86 15.16 -6.89
CA ILE A 112 23.40 15.42 -8.22
C ILE A 112 22.66 14.59 -9.30
N ALA A 113 22.38 13.31 -9.01
CA ALA A 113 21.64 12.44 -9.92
C ALA A 113 20.20 12.92 -10.13
N LYS A 114 19.53 13.33 -9.05
CA LYS A 114 18.20 13.92 -9.10
C LYS A 114 18.17 15.17 -9.99
N ASP A 115 19.13 16.07 -9.79
CA ASP A 115 19.21 17.30 -10.59
C ASP A 115 19.47 17.01 -12.07
N LYS A 116 20.27 15.98 -12.39
CA LYS A 116 20.47 15.53 -13.79
C LYS A 116 19.16 15.03 -14.41
N VAL A 117 18.36 14.24 -13.66
CA VAL A 117 17.06 13.76 -14.14
C VAL A 117 16.11 14.91 -14.37
N LYS A 118 16.03 15.88 -13.43
CA LYS A 118 15.20 17.08 -13.57
C LYS A 118 15.64 17.94 -14.76
N ALA A 119 16.94 18.15 -14.94
CA ALA A 119 17.45 18.88 -16.09
C ALA A 119 17.05 18.20 -17.41
N ARG A 120 17.15 16.85 -17.46
CA ARG A 120 16.74 16.12 -18.67
C ARG A 120 15.23 16.18 -18.93
N LEU A 121 14.42 16.13 -17.88
CA LEU A 121 12.97 16.33 -18.00
C LEU A 121 12.65 17.76 -18.47
N THR A 122 13.40 18.76 -18.01
CA THR A 122 13.27 20.15 -18.47
C THR A 122 13.62 20.28 -19.95
N ASP A 123 14.65 19.59 -20.44
CA ASP A 123 15.00 19.57 -21.85
C ASP A 123 13.92 18.92 -22.72
N LEU A 124 13.25 17.90 -22.21
CA LEU A 124 12.23 17.14 -22.95
C LEU A 124 10.84 17.78 -22.91
N TYR A 125 10.44 18.31 -21.78
CA TYR A 125 9.06 18.77 -21.53
C TYR A 125 8.94 20.27 -21.25
N GLY A 126 10.05 20.98 -21.13
CA GLY A 126 10.05 22.38 -20.72
C GLY A 126 10.22 22.58 -19.23
N THR A 127 10.10 23.83 -18.76
CA THR A 127 10.32 24.17 -17.35
C THR A 127 9.28 23.54 -16.43
N PRO A 128 9.71 23.01 -15.26
CA PRO A 128 8.75 22.50 -14.27
C PRO A 128 7.86 23.65 -13.77
N PHE A 129 6.57 23.38 -13.66
CA PHE A 129 5.63 24.29 -13.01
C PHE A 129 5.14 23.69 -11.70
N ASP A 130 5.11 24.50 -10.66
CA ASP A 130 4.50 24.11 -9.38
C ASP A 130 2.98 24.11 -9.56
N LEU A 131 2.38 22.93 -9.63
CA LEU A 131 0.96 22.78 -9.36
C LEU A 131 0.74 23.08 -7.87
N LYS A 132 0.64 24.36 -7.53
CA LYS A 132 -0.07 24.69 -6.30
C LYS A 132 -1.48 24.15 -6.48
N PRO A 133 -2.02 23.39 -5.48
CA PRO A 133 -3.41 22.96 -5.54
C PRO A 133 -4.23 24.19 -5.89
N SER A 134 -5.06 24.07 -6.90
CA SER A 134 -5.85 25.14 -7.46
C SER A 134 -6.53 25.95 -6.35
N ILE A 135 -5.86 26.99 -5.89
CA ILE A 135 -6.56 28.11 -5.30
C ILE A 135 -7.36 28.65 -6.46
N LEU A 136 -8.56 28.16 -6.57
CA LEU A 136 -9.68 28.66 -7.36
C LEU A 136 -9.26 29.79 -8.33
N PHE A 137 -8.98 29.39 -9.57
CA PHE A 137 -8.78 30.33 -10.68
C PHE A 137 -9.99 31.25 -10.88
N ASP A 138 -11.11 30.98 -10.22
CA ASP A 138 -12.34 31.79 -10.30
C ASP A 138 -12.28 33.13 -9.56
N ASP A 139 -11.36 33.29 -8.60
CA ASP A 139 -11.30 34.53 -7.79
C ASP A 139 -10.25 35.56 -8.25
N LEU A 140 -9.42 35.25 -9.27
CA LEU A 140 -8.44 36.17 -9.80
C LEU A 140 -9.02 36.98 -10.97
N THR A 141 -9.67 38.08 -10.63
CA THR A 141 -10.08 39.13 -11.60
C THR A 141 -9.01 40.19 -11.81
N THR A 142 -7.76 39.94 -11.42
CA THR A 142 -6.67 40.93 -11.44
C THR A 142 -5.68 40.72 -12.60
N PRO A 143 -4.93 41.74 -13.03
CA PRO A 143 -3.87 41.64 -14.06
C PRO A 143 -2.82 40.56 -13.80
N GLU A 144 -2.57 40.20 -12.53
CA GLU A 144 -1.68 39.12 -12.11
C GLU A 144 -2.11 37.73 -12.66
N LYS A 145 -3.41 37.53 -12.90
CA LYS A 145 -3.93 36.30 -13.53
C LYS A 145 -3.42 36.13 -14.95
N ASN A 146 -3.36 37.22 -15.71
CA ASN A 146 -2.89 37.19 -17.09
C ASN A 146 -1.38 36.96 -17.19
N GLU A 147 -0.58 37.52 -16.27
CA GLU A 147 0.86 37.24 -16.20
C GLU A 147 1.17 35.80 -15.76
N MET A 148 0.42 35.25 -14.79
CA MET A 148 0.56 33.83 -14.36
C MET A 148 0.10 32.85 -15.45
N VAL A 149 -0.98 33.16 -16.17
CA VAL A 149 -1.46 32.35 -17.30
C VAL A 149 -0.51 32.47 -18.49
N GLU A 150 0.04 33.66 -18.78
CA GLU A 150 1.05 33.83 -19.84
C GLU A 150 2.40 33.19 -19.50
N SER A 151 2.80 33.12 -18.24
CA SER A 151 4.03 32.43 -17.82
C SER A 151 3.90 30.89 -17.74
N SER A 152 2.69 30.37 -17.71
CA SER A 152 2.41 28.94 -17.78
C SER A 152 2.07 28.43 -19.18
N ILE A 153 2.01 29.33 -20.17
CA ILE A 153 1.66 29.00 -21.55
C ILE A 153 2.93 28.90 -22.44
N HIS A 154 3.22 27.68 -22.81
CA HIS A 154 3.83 27.26 -24.07
C HIS A 154 5.13 27.94 -24.49
N TYR A 155 6.24 27.34 -24.14
CA TYR A 155 7.46 27.57 -24.89
C TYR A 155 7.30 26.97 -26.29
N VAL A 156 7.18 27.81 -27.33
CA VAL A 156 7.25 27.38 -28.73
C VAL A 156 8.69 27.58 -29.18
N SER A 157 9.47 26.50 -29.22
CA SER A 157 10.79 26.49 -29.85
C SER A 157 10.74 25.58 -31.06
N GLU A 158 11.18 26.10 -32.23
CA GLU A 158 11.27 25.37 -33.49
C GLU A 158 9.96 24.71 -33.98
N GLY A 159 8.80 25.29 -33.67
CA GLY A 159 7.49 24.77 -34.09
C GLY A 159 6.98 23.60 -33.25
N LYS A 160 7.65 23.23 -32.16
CA LYS A 160 7.16 22.30 -31.14
C LYS A 160 6.61 23.09 -29.95
N VAL A 161 5.40 22.76 -29.57
CA VAL A 161 4.78 23.25 -28.33
C VAL A 161 5.31 22.36 -27.19
N TYR A 162 6.15 22.93 -26.34
CA TYR A 162 6.62 22.28 -25.16
C TYR A 162 5.66 22.62 -24.02
N THR A 163 4.90 21.64 -23.60
CA THR A 163 4.09 21.70 -22.40
C THR A 163 4.99 21.32 -21.24
N GLY A 164 5.02 22.11 -20.17
CA GLY A 164 5.83 21.84 -19.01
C GLY A 164 5.43 20.53 -18.30
N PHE A 165 6.14 20.19 -17.24
CA PHE A 165 5.78 19.09 -16.34
C PHE A 165 5.69 19.60 -14.91
N SER A 166 4.90 18.91 -14.07
CA SER A 166 4.89 19.19 -12.63
C SER A 166 5.44 18.01 -11.86
N VAL A 167 6.25 18.29 -10.83
CA VAL A 167 6.74 17.29 -9.90
C VAL A 167 5.69 17.12 -8.80
N ARG A 168 5.08 15.94 -8.74
CA ARG A 168 4.07 15.59 -7.72
C ARG A 168 4.68 15.02 -6.47
N ARG A 169 5.69 14.18 -6.65
CA ARG A 169 6.40 13.51 -5.57
C ARG A 169 7.87 13.48 -5.90
N GLU A 170 8.67 13.82 -4.91
CA GLU A 170 10.11 13.77 -4.98
C GLU A 170 10.63 13.17 -3.70
N GLU A 171 11.30 12.03 -3.81
CA GLU A 171 11.90 11.35 -2.68
C GLU A 171 13.33 10.94 -3.03
N VAL A 172 14.24 11.22 -2.12
CA VAL A 172 15.65 10.86 -2.23
C VAL A 172 16.05 10.13 -0.96
N VAL A 173 16.49 8.90 -1.09
CA VAL A 173 16.96 8.11 0.04
C VAL A 173 18.40 7.68 -0.23
N GLY A 174 19.32 8.26 0.52
CA GLY A 174 20.72 7.89 0.46
C GLY A 174 21.00 6.50 1.04
N PRO A 175 22.13 5.87 0.69
CA PRO A 175 22.46 4.51 1.13
C PRO A 175 22.63 4.37 2.65
N LYS A 176 23.04 5.43 3.33
CA LYS A 176 23.15 5.45 4.79
C LYS A 176 21.76 5.46 5.43
N VAL A 177 20.88 6.33 4.91
CA VAL A 177 19.50 6.46 5.41
C VAL A 177 18.72 5.17 5.19
N SER A 178 18.79 4.54 4.00
CA SER A 178 18.14 3.26 3.75
C SER A 178 18.65 2.16 4.69
N GLY A 179 19.95 2.11 4.97
CA GLY A 179 20.52 1.18 5.94
C GLY A 179 19.97 1.37 7.36
N GLU A 180 19.88 2.61 7.84
CA GLU A 180 19.26 2.95 9.13
C GLU A 180 17.77 2.62 9.16
N LEU A 181 17.03 2.86 8.08
CA LEU A 181 15.61 2.51 7.95
C LEU A 181 15.39 1.01 8.02
N ILE A 182 16.21 0.21 7.33
CA ILE A 182 16.16 -1.27 7.40
C ILE A 182 16.41 -1.75 8.83
N GLU A 183 17.46 -1.26 9.47
CA GLU A 183 17.82 -1.66 10.83
C GLU A 183 16.73 -1.32 11.84
N ASN A 184 16.27 -0.07 11.84
CA ASN A 184 15.25 0.40 12.75
C ASN A 184 13.87 -0.19 12.44
N GLY A 185 13.52 -0.33 11.15
CA GLY A 185 12.29 -0.98 10.70
C GLY A 185 12.24 -2.45 11.13
N THR A 186 13.34 -3.19 10.95
CA THR A 186 13.44 -4.59 11.39
C THR A 186 13.28 -4.73 12.89
N LYS A 187 13.93 -3.85 13.67
CA LYS A 187 13.78 -3.82 15.14
C LYS A 187 12.33 -3.53 15.54
N ALA A 188 11.70 -2.52 14.92
CA ALA A 188 10.32 -2.15 15.21
C ALA A 188 9.35 -3.31 14.94
N VAL A 189 9.48 -3.96 13.78
CA VAL A 189 8.68 -5.15 13.43
C VAL A 189 8.91 -6.29 14.42
N GLY A 190 10.18 -6.56 14.76
CA GLY A 190 10.55 -7.59 15.74
C GLY A 190 9.90 -7.33 17.11
N PHE A 191 9.99 -6.11 17.63
CA PHE A 191 9.34 -5.74 18.89
C PHE A 191 7.82 -5.80 18.81
N ALA A 192 7.21 -5.38 17.70
CA ALA A 192 5.77 -5.47 17.50
C ALA A 192 5.30 -6.93 17.50
N ILE A 193 5.99 -7.82 16.80
CA ILE A 193 5.68 -9.26 16.80
C ILE A 193 5.82 -9.85 18.22
N LEU A 194 6.91 -9.54 18.93
CA LEU A 194 7.12 -10.00 20.30
C LEU A 194 6.02 -9.49 21.24
N ALA A 195 5.60 -8.24 21.11
CA ALA A 195 4.50 -7.68 21.90
C ALA A 195 3.17 -8.39 21.63
N VAL A 196 2.88 -8.69 20.35
CA VAL A 196 1.69 -9.45 19.94
C VAL A 196 1.73 -10.87 20.50
N LEU A 197 2.85 -11.56 20.38
CA LEU A 197 3.02 -12.92 20.93
C LEU A 197 2.88 -12.94 22.44
N PHE A 198 3.47 -11.95 23.13
CA PHE A 198 3.33 -11.80 24.58
C PHE A 198 1.87 -11.54 24.99
N TYR A 199 1.16 -10.66 24.25
CA TYR A 199 -0.26 -10.43 24.48
C TYR A 199 -1.08 -11.71 24.31
N ILE A 200 -0.86 -12.47 23.24
CA ILE A 200 -1.55 -13.74 22.98
C ILE A 200 -1.27 -14.73 24.11
N TRP A 201 0.00 -14.87 24.52
CA TRP A 201 0.41 -15.75 25.62
C TRP A 201 -0.25 -15.39 26.95
N MET A 202 -0.34 -14.13 27.27
CA MET A 202 -0.96 -13.65 28.51
C MET A 202 -2.49 -13.75 28.46
N ARG A 203 -3.10 -13.56 27.28
CA ARG A 203 -4.55 -13.47 27.10
C ARG A 203 -5.24 -14.81 26.95
N PHE A 204 -4.56 -15.79 26.36
CA PHE A 204 -5.13 -17.06 25.96
C PHE A 204 -4.43 -18.26 26.60
N GLU A 205 -5.20 -19.35 26.75
CA GLU A 205 -4.63 -20.68 27.00
C GLU A 205 -3.83 -21.11 25.76
N TRP A 206 -2.80 -21.94 25.97
CA TRP A 206 -1.82 -22.28 24.93
C TRP A 206 -2.44 -22.80 23.61
N GLN A 207 -3.56 -23.59 23.70
CA GLN A 207 -4.23 -24.14 22.52
C GLN A 207 -4.82 -23.03 21.62
N PHE A 208 -5.47 -22.02 22.22
CA PHE A 208 -6.00 -20.86 21.51
C PHE A 208 -4.89 -19.95 21.03
N GLY A 209 -3.81 -19.83 21.83
CA GLY A 209 -2.63 -19.06 21.46
C GLY A 209 -1.97 -19.58 20.18
N VAL A 210 -1.75 -20.88 20.08
CA VAL A 210 -1.21 -21.50 18.85
C VAL A 210 -2.12 -21.24 17.65
N GLY A 211 -3.43 -21.40 17.80
CA GLY A 211 -4.39 -21.14 16.73
C GLY A 211 -4.35 -19.67 16.24
N ALA A 212 -4.26 -18.71 17.18
CA ALA A 212 -4.13 -17.30 16.85
C ALA A 212 -2.83 -17.00 16.08
N VAL A 213 -1.70 -17.55 16.51
CA VAL A 213 -0.41 -17.37 15.83
C VAL A 213 -0.44 -17.97 14.43
N VAL A 214 -1.02 -19.16 14.25
CA VAL A 214 -1.16 -19.77 12.92
C VAL A 214 -2.01 -18.91 12.00
N ALA A 215 -3.12 -18.35 12.51
CA ALA A 215 -3.96 -17.43 11.72
C ALA A 215 -3.20 -16.17 11.31
N LEU A 216 -2.44 -15.56 12.24
CA LEU A 216 -1.62 -14.38 11.92
C LEU A 216 -0.54 -14.66 10.89
N VAL A 217 0.17 -15.77 11.02
CA VAL A 217 1.19 -16.17 10.04
C VAL A 217 0.56 -16.37 8.66
N HIS A 218 -0.61 -17.02 8.62
CA HIS A 218 -1.36 -17.18 7.38
C HIS A 218 -1.69 -15.82 6.72
N ASP A 219 -2.22 -14.87 7.47
CA ASP A 219 -2.63 -13.56 6.93
C ASP A 219 -1.43 -12.75 6.42
N VAL A 220 -0.32 -12.77 7.16
CA VAL A 220 0.94 -12.14 6.73
C VAL A 220 1.49 -12.82 5.46
N LEU A 221 1.47 -14.16 5.39
CA LEU A 221 1.92 -14.89 4.21
C LEU A 221 1.08 -14.56 2.97
N LEU A 222 -0.23 -14.48 3.10
CA LEU A 222 -1.10 -14.09 1.99
C LEU A 222 -0.83 -12.66 1.53
N THR A 223 -0.60 -11.74 2.47
CA THR A 223 -0.26 -10.36 2.15
C THR A 223 1.08 -10.27 1.41
N ILE A 224 2.11 -10.98 1.86
CA ILE A 224 3.40 -11.06 1.17
C ILE A 224 3.23 -11.68 -0.23
N GLY A 225 2.41 -12.73 -0.36
CA GLY A 225 2.10 -13.35 -1.65
C GLY A 225 1.40 -12.40 -2.61
N PHE A 226 0.49 -11.56 -2.11
CA PHE A 226 -0.16 -10.52 -2.89
C PHE A 226 0.86 -9.51 -3.43
N PHE A 227 1.77 -8.98 -2.60
CA PHE A 227 2.82 -8.07 -3.05
C PHE A 227 3.80 -8.75 -4.01
N SER A 228 4.09 -10.03 -3.81
CA SER A 228 4.95 -10.78 -4.71
C SER A 228 4.34 -11.00 -6.09
N ILE A 229 3.04 -11.27 -6.21
CA ILE A 229 2.37 -11.46 -7.51
C ILE A 229 2.08 -10.15 -8.22
N THR A 230 1.72 -9.09 -7.48
CA THR A 230 1.38 -7.78 -8.05
C THR A 230 2.59 -6.94 -8.38
N GLN A 231 3.75 -7.24 -7.76
CA GLN A 231 4.98 -6.46 -7.87
C GLN A 231 4.80 -4.97 -7.53
N LEU A 232 3.75 -4.65 -6.74
CA LEU A 232 3.60 -3.32 -6.15
C LEU A 232 4.80 -2.99 -5.26
N GLU A 233 5.17 -1.73 -5.19
CA GLU A 233 6.31 -1.28 -4.41
C GLU A 233 6.13 -1.60 -2.93
N PHE A 234 7.10 -2.31 -2.35
CA PHE A 234 7.13 -2.69 -0.95
C PHE A 234 8.01 -1.72 -0.18
N ASN A 235 7.41 -0.81 0.57
CA ASN A 235 8.05 0.25 1.34
C ASN A 235 7.73 0.16 2.84
N LEU A 236 8.22 1.08 3.66
CA LEU A 236 7.97 1.09 5.11
C LEU A 236 6.49 1.28 5.46
N SER A 237 5.73 2.01 4.64
CA SER A 237 4.29 2.18 4.84
C SER A 237 3.55 0.85 4.72
N ILE A 238 3.99 -0.05 3.84
CA ILE A 238 3.43 -1.39 3.70
C ILE A 238 3.72 -2.24 4.95
N ILE A 239 4.89 -2.10 5.56
CA ILE A 239 5.18 -2.76 6.84
C ILE A 239 4.20 -2.29 7.92
N ALA A 240 3.96 -0.99 8.03
CA ALA A 240 2.97 -0.44 8.95
C ALA A 240 1.55 -0.96 8.66
N ALA A 241 1.19 -1.09 7.37
CA ALA A 241 -0.08 -1.69 6.94
C ALA A 241 -0.18 -3.18 7.35
N ILE A 242 0.88 -3.97 7.18
CA ILE A 242 0.92 -5.38 7.62
C ILE A 242 0.74 -5.48 9.14
N LEU A 243 1.40 -4.63 9.93
CA LEU A 243 1.21 -4.61 11.38
C LEU A 243 -0.23 -4.22 11.76
N THR A 244 -0.85 -3.33 11.00
CA THR A 244 -2.27 -2.98 11.16
C THR A 244 -3.18 -4.17 10.84
N ILE A 245 -2.92 -4.90 9.76
CA ILE A 245 -3.64 -6.14 9.39
C ILE A 245 -3.54 -7.17 10.52
N VAL A 246 -2.34 -7.37 11.07
CA VAL A 246 -2.10 -8.26 12.22
C VAL A 246 -2.96 -7.87 13.42
N GLY A 247 -2.98 -6.58 13.78
CA GLY A 247 -3.80 -6.08 14.90
C GLY A 247 -5.30 -6.25 14.65
N TYR A 248 -5.75 -5.99 13.42
CA TYR A 248 -7.15 -6.13 13.03
C TYR A 248 -7.62 -7.60 13.01
N SER A 249 -6.81 -8.51 12.46
CA SER A 249 -7.08 -9.96 12.45
C SER A 249 -7.17 -10.53 13.86
N LEU A 250 -6.26 -10.09 14.75
CA LEU A 250 -6.31 -10.48 16.16
C LEU A 250 -7.61 -10.07 16.86
N ASN A 251 -8.13 -8.89 16.57
CA ASN A 251 -9.36 -8.41 17.21
C ASN A 251 -10.53 -9.37 16.98
N ASP A 252 -10.75 -9.85 15.78
CA ASP A 252 -11.81 -10.80 15.47
C ASP A 252 -11.53 -12.20 16.05
N THR A 253 -10.28 -12.65 15.99
CA THR A 253 -9.85 -13.94 16.59
C THR A 253 -10.12 -13.95 18.10
N VAL A 254 -9.79 -12.86 18.80
CA VAL A 254 -10.05 -12.70 20.25
C VAL A 254 -11.54 -12.83 20.56
N VAL A 255 -12.39 -12.18 19.78
CA VAL A 255 -13.85 -12.20 19.97
C VAL A 255 -14.43 -13.61 19.83
N VAL A 256 -14.01 -14.34 18.80
CA VAL A 256 -14.46 -15.72 18.57
C VAL A 256 -13.96 -16.63 19.69
N TYR A 257 -12.69 -16.52 20.08
CA TYR A 257 -12.11 -17.36 21.13
C TYR A 257 -12.71 -17.09 22.51
N ASP A 258 -12.98 -15.84 22.85
CA ASP A 258 -13.67 -15.51 24.09
C ASP A 258 -15.07 -16.11 24.12
N ARG A 259 -15.79 -16.08 23.00
CA ARG A 259 -17.10 -16.72 22.89
C ARG A 259 -17.02 -18.24 23.01
N VAL A 260 -15.99 -18.84 22.42
CA VAL A 260 -15.73 -20.27 22.58
C VAL A 260 -15.48 -20.63 24.05
N ARG A 261 -14.64 -19.86 24.75
CA ARG A 261 -14.33 -20.07 26.16
C ARG A 261 -15.57 -19.92 27.06
N GLU A 262 -16.40 -18.92 26.78
CA GLU A 262 -17.67 -18.72 27.49
C GLU A 262 -18.60 -19.94 27.27
N ASN A 263 -18.80 -20.37 26.05
CA ASN A 263 -19.70 -21.46 25.70
C ASN A 263 -19.18 -22.82 26.14
N LEU A 264 -17.87 -23.07 26.19
CA LEU A 264 -17.28 -24.27 26.77
C LEU A 264 -17.61 -24.42 28.26
N ARG A 265 -17.67 -23.32 29.00
CA ARG A 265 -18.05 -23.33 30.43
C ARG A 265 -19.54 -23.54 30.62
N ARG A 266 -20.36 -23.00 29.70
CA ARG A 266 -21.81 -23.02 29.77
C ARG A 266 -22.43 -24.32 29.28
N TYR A 267 -21.90 -24.89 28.19
CA TYR A 267 -22.46 -26.04 27.49
C TYR A 267 -21.52 -27.26 27.56
N ARG A 268 -21.55 -27.96 28.68
CA ARG A 268 -20.65 -29.10 28.91
C ARG A 268 -21.02 -30.39 28.15
N LYS A 269 -22.23 -30.49 27.58
CA LYS A 269 -22.76 -31.69 26.93
C LYS A 269 -22.84 -31.61 25.42
N ILE A 270 -22.59 -30.43 24.82
CA ILE A 270 -22.64 -30.21 23.36
C ILE A 270 -21.34 -30.73 22.74
N PRO A 271 -21.38 -31.47 21.63
CA PRO A 271 -20.18 -31.86 20.89
C PRO A 271 -19.38 -30.65 20.44
N LEU A 272 -18.05 -30.70 20.54
CA LEU A 272 -17.16 -29.56 20.19
C LEU A 272 -17.42 -28.96 18.79
N PRO A 273 -17.63 -29.73 17.69
CA PRO A 273 -17.91 -29.18 16.38
C PRO A 273 -19.19 -28.34 16.35
N GLU A 274 -20.24 -28.76 17.06
CA GLU A 274 -21.49 -28.03 17.13
C GLU A 274 -21.36 -26.78 17.99
N LEU A 275 -20.62 -26.84 19.09
CA LEU A 275 -20.31 -25.70 19.94
C LEU A 275 -19.54 -24.66 19.19
N PHE A 276 -18.50 -25.02 18.45
CA PHE A 276 -17.72 -24.07 17.63
C PHE A 276 -18.57 -23.44 16.53
N ASN A 277 -19.43 -24.22 15.87
CA ASN A 277 -20.35 -23.70 14.87
C ASN A 277 -21.30 -22.67 15.46
N THR A 278 -21.82 -22.91 16.66
CA THR A 278 -22.66 -21.98 17.41
C THR A 278 -21.90 -20.70 17.76
N CYS A 279 -20.67 -20.81 18.26
CA CYS A 279 -19.85 -19.64 18.61
C CYS A 279 -19.59 -18.73 17.41
N ILE A 280 -19.24 -19.30 16.25
CA ILE A 280 -19.02 -18.54 15.01
C ILE A 280 -20.30 -17.82 14.60
N ASN A 281 -21.46 -18.48 14.64
CA ASN A 281 -22.73 -17.87 14.31
C ASN A 281 -23.12 -16.73 15.27
N GLU A 282 -22.82 -16.87 16.56
CA GLU A 282 -23.12 -15.85 17.57
C GLU A 282 -22.25 -14.60 17.43
N THR A 283 -21.03 -14.72 16.93
CA THR A 283 -20.09 -13.61 16.69
C THR A 283 -20.19 -13.03 15.29
N LEU A 284 -20.80 -13.74 14.34
CA LEU A 284 -20.84 -13.41 12.91
C LEU A 284 -21.35 -11.99 12.61
N SER A 285 -22.42 -11.57 13.29
CA SER A 285 -22.99 -10.23 13.08
C SER A 285 -22.00 -9.12 13.45
N ARG A 286 -21.21 -9.31 14.50
CA ARG A 286 -20.18 -8.36 14.94
C ARG A 286 -19.04 -8.33 13.94
N THR A 287 -18.50 -9.49 13.54
CA THR A 287 -17.39 -9.59 12.58
C THR A 287 -17.76 -9.00 11.23
N VAL A 288 -18.96 -9.28 10.73
CA VAL A 288 -19.45 -8.66 9.47
C VAL A 288 -19.57 -7.14 9.61
N MET A 289 -20.10 -6.64 10.72
CA MET A 289 -20.24 -5.19 10.93
C MET A 289 -18.88 -4.49 11.03
N THR A 290 -17.92 -5.06 11.76
CA THR A 290 -16.54 -4.52 11.83
C THR A 290 -15.87 -4.50 10.46
N SER A 291 -15.97 -5.59 9.69
CA SER A 291 -15.40 -5.67 8.34
C SER A 291 -16.05 -4.68 7.38
N VAL A 292 -17.39 -4.57 7.37
CA VAL A 292 -18.11 -3.64 6.50
C VAL A 292 -17.78 -2.18 6.83
N THR A 293 -17.73 -1.81 8.12
CA THR A 293 -17.38 -0.43 8.51
C THR A 293 -15.96 -0.07 8.11
N THR A 294 -15.02 -0.99 8.26
CA THR A 294 -13.63 -0.78 7.83
C THR A 294 -13.51 -0.68 6.32
N LEU A 295 -14.18 -1.56 5.56
CA LEU A 295 -14.21 -1.48 4.10
C LEU A 295 -14.81 -0.17 3.60
N LEU A 296 -15.90 0.32 4.22
CA LEU A 296 -16.49 1.61 3.87
C LEU A 296 -15.52 2.76 4.12
N ALA A 297 -14.78 2.73 5.24
CA ALA A 297 -13.75 3.74 5.51
C ALA A 297 -12.61 3.69 4.50
N LEU A 298 -12.14 2.48 4.14
CA LEU A 298 -11.09 2.29 3.13
C LEU A 298 -11.55 2.72 1.74
N PHE A 299 -12.78 2.41 1.34
CA PHE A 299 -13.34 2.87 0.07
C PHE A 299 -13.50 4.40 0.05
N ALA A 300 -13.98 5.01 1.15
CA ALA A 300 -14.05 6.46 1.23
C ALA A 300 -12.65 7.09 1.08
N LEU A 301 -11.64 6.53 1.73
CA LEU A 301 -10.26 6.95 1.60
C LEU A 301 -9.73 6.78 0.16
N TYR A 302 -10.00 5.64 -0.47
CA TYR A 302 -9.55 5.33 -1.83
C TYR A 302 -10.18 6.27 -2.88
N PHE A 303 -11.50 6.53 -2.78
CA PHE A 303 -12.21 7.35 -3.78
C PHE A 303 -12.14 8.86 -3.50
N LEU A 304 -12.00 9.27 -2.23
CA LEU A 304 -12.04 10.68 -1.82
C LEU A 304 -10.67 11.20 -1.33
N GLY A 305 -9.71 10.32 -1.09
CA GLY A 305 -8.41 10.68 -0.52
C GLY A 305 -7.47 11.40 -1.48
N GLY A 306 -7.78 11.40 -2.78
CA GLY A 306 -6.96 12.06 -3.80
C GLY A 306 -5.59 11.39 -4.03
N SER A 307 -4.73 12.08 -4.78
CA SER A 307 -3.41 11.57 -5.18
C SER A 307 -2.34 11.61 -4.07
N VAL A 308 -2.70 12.00 -2.85
CA VAL A 308 -1.77 12.11 -1.70
C VAL A 308 -1.76 10.81 -0.86
N LEU A 309 -2.68 9.90 -1.12
CA LEU A 309 -2.86 8.62 -0.43
C LEU A 309 -2.68 7.45 -1.38
#